data_4f7d91927d670817a48a22b719be119f
#
_entry.id   4f7d91927d670817a48a22b719be119f
#
_cell.length_a   1.000
_cell.length_b   1.000
_cell.length_c   1.000
_cell.angle_alpha   90.00
_cell.angle_beta   90.00
_cell.angle_gamma   90.00
#
_symmetry.space_group_name_H-M   'P 1'
#
loop_
_entity.id
_entity.type
_entity.pdbx_description
1 polymer ?
#
loop_
_entity_poly.entity_id
_entity_poly.type
_entity_poly.pdbx_seq_one_letter_code
_entity_poly.pdbx_strand_id
1 'polypeptide(L)'
;MYRPNEVIAMATETPSRTLLVPVANPETVERLLDTAIDIAHGQSMRIVLLHVVEVPPQIPLSGGDSLIDDDGEEVQLLDDAVKQATDADVAVESRMRYARDIASGIVGAVDVNDADALLVGWRGRPRRRDIILGSFLDRILGEAPCDVFVKRIRTPSRDIDSILVPVAGGPHCKLAVELAGTIAAQHNASVHLLHVTHPDADDSTQEDASALLQNYGSPLSDMDIKAESTTLRSDHVAGAITDETTNHDLTILGATRNPFLKRKLVGSVAEGVGRAAASSVILTRKAPIDEDA
;
A
#
# COMPACT_ATOMS: atom_id res chain seq x y z
N MET A 1 3.62 -9.39 30.65
CA MET A 1 2.39 -9.77 29.90
C MET A 1 1.79 -8.49 29.34
N TYR A 2 2.20 -8.14 28.10
CA TYR A 2 1.72 -6.94 27.42
C TYR A 2 0.20 -7.05 27.26
N ARG A 3 -0.57 -6.15 27.90
CA ARG A 3 -1.99 -6.01 27.66
C ARG A 3 -2.17 -4.98 26.57
N PRO A 4 -2.80 -5.32 25.41
CA PRO A 4 -3.08 -4.33 24.40
C PRO A 4 -3.90 -3.20 25.02
N ASN A 5 -3.44 -1.96 24.84
CA ASN A 5 -4.23 -0.78 25.17
C ASN A 5 -5.38 -0.70 24.17
N GLU A 6 -6.57 -1.15 24.56
CA GLU A 6 -7.79 -0.82 23.83
C GLU A 6 -8.14 0.65 24.11
N VAL A 7 -7.56 1.54 23.32
CA VAL A 7 -8.05 2.91 23.26
C VAL A 7 -9.15 2.94 22.20
N ILE A 8 -10.37 2.63 22.61
CA ILE A 8 -11.56 2.86 21.80
C ILE A 8 -11.84 4.36 21.89
N ALA A 9 -11.36 5.13 20.91
CA ALA A 9 -11.88 6.47 20.66
C ALA A 9 -13.39 6.34 20.41
N MET A 10 -14.20 7.18 21.07
CA MET A 10 -15.67 7.16 20.98
C MET A 10 -16.12 7.59 19.57
N ALA A 11 -15.99 6.69 18.59
CA ALA A 11 -16.75 6.75 17.37
C ALA A 11 -18.11 6.08 17.62
N THR A 12 -19.18 6.72 17.22
CA THR A 12 -20.57 6.29 17.43
C THR A 12 -20.93 4.95 16.76
N GLU A 13 -20.06 4.41 15.91
CA GLU A 13 -20.06 3.04 15.37
C GLU A 13 -18.61 2.62 15.14
N THR A 14 -18.21 1.47 15.68
CA THR A 14 -16.89 0.89 15.41
C THR A 14 -16.84 0.52 13.93
N PRO A 15 -15.84 1.02 13.16
CA PRO A 15 -15.71 0.66 11.75
C PRO A 15 -15.67 -0.85 11.56
N SER A 16 -16.45 -1.36 10.62
CA SER A 16 -16.53 -2.81 10.36
C SER A 16 -15.31 -3.34 9.58
N ARG A 17 -14.60 -2.44 8.87
CA ARG A 17 -13.45 -2.78 8.04
C ARG A 17 -12.13 -2.52 8.78
N THR A 18 -11.14 -3.35 8.50
CA THR A 18 -9.85 -3.33 9.19
C THR A 18 -8.69 -3.12 8.22
N LEU A 19 -7.84 -2.13 8.51
CA LEU A 19 -6.54 -1.93 7.87
C LEU A 19 -5.44 -2.43 8.81
N LEU A 20 -4.75 -3.49 8.42
CA LEU A 20 -3.57 -4.00 9.14
C LEU A 20 -2.31 -3.25 8.70
N VAL A 21 -1.56 -2.72 9.67
CA VAL A 21 -0.34 -1.91 9.40
C VAL A 21 0.82 -2.45 10.22
N PRO A 22 1.71 -3.27 9.62
CA PRO A 22 2.93 -3.71 10.28
C PRO A 22 3.91 -2.56 10.51
N VAL A 23 4.38 -2.41 11.73
CA VAL A 23 5.33 -1.39 12.16
C VAL A 23 6.56 -2.05 12.79
N ALA A 24 7.76 -1.57 12.41
CA ALA A 24 9.01 -2.16 12.86
C ALA A 24 10.13 -1.15 13.10
N ASN A 25 9.90 0.13 12.80
CA ASN A 25 10.97 1.12 12.84
C ASN A 25 10.44 2.53 13.04
N PRO A 26 10.87 3.25 14.10
CA PRO A 26 10.43 4.61 14.42
C PRO A 26 10.59 5.60 13.27
N GLU A 27 11.71 5.53 12.52
CA GLU A 27 11.99 6.48 11.42
C GLU A 27 11.00 6.38 10.24
N THR A 28 10.27 5.29 10.12
CA THR A 28 9.40 5.04 8.97
C THR A 28 7.93 4.93 9.35
N VAL A 29 7.64 4.70 10.62
CA VAL A 29 6.29 4.50 11.11
C VAL A 29 5.42 5.72 10.91
N GLU A 30 5.89 6.91 11.25
CA GLU A 30 5.17 8.17 11.08
C GLU A 30 4.65 8.32 9.65
N ARG A 31 5.51 8.16 8.66
CA ARG A 31 5.14 8.29 7.24
C ARG A 31 4.22 7.21 6.73
N LEU A 32 4.32 6.00 7.30
CA LEU A 32 3.41 4.91 6.96
C LEU A 32 2.03 5.19 7.53
N LEU A 33 1.99 5.72 8.76
CA LEU A 33 0.76 6.09 9.45
C LEU A 33 0.01 7.23 8.76
N ASP A 34 0.68 8.25 8.22
CA ASP A 34 0.00 9.31 7.45
C ASP A 34 -0.88 8.69 6.36
N THR A 35 -0.33 7.76 5.58
CA THR A 35 -1.12 7.05 4.55
C THR A 35 -2.17 6.10 5.14
N ALA A 36 -1.87 5.45 6.27
CA ALA A 36 -2.86 4.58 6.94
C ALA A 36 -4.06 5.38 7.43
N ILE A 37 -3.82 6.58 7.96
CA ILE A 37 -4.86 7.52 8.43
C ILE A 37 -5.72 8.00 7.24
N ASP A 38 -5.10 8.39 6.12
CA ASP A 38 -5.83 8.78 4.90
C ASP A 38 -6.76 7.65 4.41
N ILE A 39 -6.25 6.41 4.38
CA ILE A 39 -7.03 5.23 3.98
C ILE A 39 -8.16 4.98 4.99
N ALA A 40 -7.85 5.02 6.30
CA ALA A 40 -8.81 4.75 7.36
C ALA A 40 -9.96 5.75 7.33
N HIS A 41 -9.70 7.04 7.20
CA HIS A 41 -10.72 8.07 7.07
C HIS A 41 -11.56 7.90 5.80
N GLY A 42 -10.91 7.78 4.65
CA GLY A 42 -11.62 7.74 3.38
C GLY A 42 -12.40 6.46 3.12
N GLN A 43 -12.03 5.35 3.78
CA GLN A 43 -12.70 4.06 3.64
C GLN A 43 -13.44 3.59 4.90
N SER A 44 -13.55 4.45 5.93
CA SER A 44 -14.17 4.14 7.22
C SER A 44 -13.62 2.84 7.83
N MET A 45 -12.29 2.74 7.96
CA MET A 45 -11.60 1.58 8.51
C MET A 45 -11.02 1.89 9.90
N ARG A 46 -10.94 0.86 10.75
CA ARG A 46 -10.08 0.91 11.93
C ARG A 46 -8.66 0.47 11.55
N ILE A 47 -7.66 0.94 12.29
CA ILE A 47 -6.27 0.54 12.12
C ILE A 47 -5.90 -0.51 13.17
N VAL A 48 -5.29 -1.60 12.74
CA VAL A 48 -4.58 -2.55 13.62
C VAL A 48 -3.08 -2.41 13.37
N LEU A 49 -2.39 -1.82 14.33
CA LEU A 49 -0.92 -1.73 14.31
C LEU A 49 -0.33 -3.06 14.76
N LEU A 50 0.53 -3.64 13.94
CA LEU A 50 1.13 -4.94 14.20
C LEU A 50 2.65 -4.84 14.33
N HIS A 51 3.20 -5.20 15.48
CA HIS A 51 4.63 -5.49 15.60
C HIS A 51 4.87 -7.00 15.60
N VAL A 52 5.72 -7.49 14.70
CA VAL A 52 6.07 -8.91 14.62
C VAL A 52 7.47 -9.13 15.18
N VAL A 53 7.56 -9.92 16.21
CA VAL A 53 8.81 -10.33 16.86
C VAL A 53 9.27 -11.66 16.25
N GLU A 54 10.46 -11.67 15.65
CA GLU A 54 11.03 -12.91 15.13
C GLU A 54 11.64 -13.73 16.28
N VAL A 55 11.09 -14.92 16.51
CA VAL A 55 11.54 -15.83 17.59
C VAL A 55 12.53 -16.84 17.02
N PRO A 56 13.78 -16.87 17.55
CA PRO A 56 14.77 -17.84 17.13
C PRO A 56 14.31 -19.30 17.30
N PRO A 57 14.78 -20.25 16.45
CA PRO A 57 14.34 -21.64 16.51
C PRO A 57 14.55 -22.34 17.86
N GLN A 58 15.52 -21.87 18.66
CA GLN A 58 15.88 -22.41 19.96
C GLN A 58 14.87 -22.06 21.06
N ILE A 59 14.07 -21.02 20.87
CA ILE A 59 13.05 -20.56 21.83
C ILE A 59 11.68 -21.02 21.35
N PRO A 60 10.84 -21.66 22.17
CA PRO A 60 9.45 -21.92 21.84
C PRO A 60 8.70 -20.62 21.50
N LEU A 61 7.73 -20.64 20.58
CA LEU A 61 6.94 -19.44 20.25
C LEU A 61 6.19 -18.88 21.48
N SER A 62 5.78 -19.76 22.39
CA SER A 62 5.14 -19.39 23.67
C SER A 62 6.07 -18.67 24.65
N GLY A 63 7.37 -18.67 24.41
CA GLY A 63 8.39 -17.96 25.18
C GLY A 63 8.88 -16.68 24.49
N GLY A 64 8.25 -16.28 23.40
CA GLY A 64 8.64 -15.09 22.64
C GLY A 64 8.49 -13.79 23.44
N ASP A 65 7.57 -13.75 24.40
CA ASP A 65 7.38 -12.64 25.33
C ASP A 65 8.62 -12.29 26.14
N SER A 66 9.48 -13.28 26.41
CA SER A 66 10.75 -13.06 27.11
C SER A 66 11.82 -12.31 26.27
N LEU A 67 11.55 -12.07 25.00
CA LEU A 67 12.45 -11.34 24.08
C LEU A 67 12.17 -9.84 24.06
N ILE A 68 11.09 -9.40 24.69
CA ILE A 68 10.64 -8.01 24.71
C ILE A 68 10.61 -7.54 26.16
N ASP A 69 11.19 -6.38 26.41
CA ASP A 69 11.07 -5.68 27.69
C ASP A 69 9.77 -4.86 27.69
N ASP A 70 9.06 -4.83 28.82
CA ASP A 70 7.78 -4.10 28.95
C ASP A 70 7.91 -2.58 28.67
N ASP A 71 9.11 -2.01 28.88
CA ASP A 71 9.45 -0.62 28.56
C ASP A 71 10.40 -0.53 27.32
N GLY A 72 10.43 -1.59 26.48
CA GLY A 72 11.34 -1.69 25.35
C GLY A 72 10.99 -0.78 24.17
N GLU A 73 11.91 -0.63 23.22
CA GLU A 73 11.73 0.22 22.03
C GLU A 73 10.53 -0.21 21.18
N GLU A 74 10.19 -1.49 21.15
CA GLU A 74 9.07 -2.04 20.40
C GLU A 74 7.72 -1.63 20.99
N VAL A 75 7.62 -1.59 22.32
CA VAL A 75 6.42 -1.14 23.04
C VAL A 75 6.22 0.36 22.84
N GLN A 76 7.29 1.16 23.02
CA GLN A 76 7.26 2.60 22.80
C GLN A 76 6.88 2.93 21.34
N LEU A 77 7.41 2.19 20.37
CA LEU A 77 7.05 2.35 18.96
C LEU A 77 5.55 2.17 18.71
N LEU A 78 4.94 1.14 19.31
CA LEU A 78 3.52 0.88 19.20
C LEU A 78 2.70 1.97 19.89
N ASP A 79 3.10 2.40 21.09
CA ASP A 79 2.40 3.44 21.85
C ASP A 79 2.43 4.79 21.14
N ASP A 80 3.56 5.18 20.57
CA ASP A 80 3.69 6.41 19.78
C ASP A 80 2.82 6.33 18.51
N ALA A 81 2.79 5.18 17.84
CA ALA A 81 1.97 4.96 16.66
C ALA A 81 0.47 4.98 16.99
N VAL A 82 0.04 4.38 18.10
CA VAL A 82 -1.35 4.45 18.61
C VAL A 82 -1.73 5.90 18.87
N LYS A 83 -0.86 6.64 19.53
CA LYS A 83 -1.09 8.06 19.82
C LYS A 83 -1.30 8.87 18.55
N GLN A 84 -0.42 8.72 17.54
CA GLN A 84 -0.54 9.45 16.27
C GLN A 84 -1.89 9.18 15.58
N ALA A 85 -2.33 7.91 15.51
CA ALA A 85 -3.62 7.56 14.92
C ALA A 85 -4.81 8.09 15.74
N THR A 86 -4.72 8.05 17.07
CA THR A 86 -5.74 8.58 17.98
C THR A 86 -5.86 10.09 17.88
N ASP A 87 -4.73 10.80 17.80
CA ASP A 87 -4.69 12.28 17.63
C ASP A 87 -5.30 12.70 16.27
N ALA A 88 -5.40 11.78 15.32
CA ALA A 88 -6.07 11.95 14.02
C ALA A 88 -7.53 11.42 14.02
N ASP A 89 -8.15 11.16 15.15
CA ASP A 89 -9.52 10.64 15.27
C ASP A 89 -9.78 9.30 14.55
N VAL A 90 -8.76 8.43 14.41
CA VAL A 90 -8.89 7.10 13.84
C VAL A 90 -9.00 6.04 14.94
N ALA A 91 -9.98 5.15 14.82
CA ALA A 91 -10.08 3.98 15.69
C ALA A 91 -8.85 3.07 15.48
N VAL A 92 -8.07 2.85 16.54
CA VAL A 92 -6.79 2.13 16.46
C VAL A 92 -6.62 1.17 17.62
N GLU A 93 -6.03 0.02 17.35
CA GLU A 93 -5.53 -0.92 18.35
C GLU A 93 -4.13 -1.40 17.96
N SER A 94 -3.31 -1.80 18.94
CA SER A 94 -2.00 -2.36 18.72
C SER A 94 -1.95 -3.84 19.08
N ARG A 95 -1.18 -4.59 18.32
CA ARG A 95 -0.95 -6.03 18.50
C ARG A 95 0.54 -6.35 18.40
N MET A 96 0.99 -7.25 19.24
CA MET A 96 2.31 -7.87 19.12
C MET A 96 2.15 -9.35 18.77
N ARG A 97 2.92 -9.82 17.80
CA ARG A 97 2.86 -11.20 17.32
C ARG A 97 4.26 -11.83 17.29
N TYR A 98 4.36 -13.03 17.81
CA TYR A 98 5.59 -13.82 17.80
C TYR A 98 5.54 -14.82 16.63
N ALA A 99 6.55 -14.79 15.75
CA ALA A 99 6.59 -15.64 14.56
C ALA A 99 8.02 -16.15 14.29
N ARG A 100 8.15 -17.17 13.43
CA ARG A 100 9.46 -17.68 12.99
C ARG A 100 10.09 -16.84 11.88
N ASP A 101 9.27 -16.15 11.12
CA ASP A 101 9.69 -15.11 10.18
C ASP A 101 8.62 -14.02 10.09
N ILE A 102 9.06 -12.81 9.78
CA ILE A 102 8.22 -11.61 9.81
C ILE A 102 7.10 -11.67 8.77
N ALA A 103 7.38 -12.13 7.54
CA ALA A 103 6.38 -12.17 6.48
C ALA A 103 5.24 -13.13 6.82
N SER A 104 5.57 -14.35 7.28
CA SER A 104 4.55 -15.32 7.75
C SER A 104 3.77 -14.80 8.96
N GLY A 105 4.43 -14.07 9.85
CA GLY A 105 3.80 -13.41 10.98
C GLY A 105 2.75 -12.39 10.53
N ILE A 106 3.07 -11.56 9.54
CA ILE A 106 2.16 -10.55 8.98
C ILE A 106 1.01 -11.22 8.23
N VAL A 107 1.30 -12.15 7.31
CA VAL A 107 0.25 -12.85 6.53
C VAL A 107 -0.74 -13.56 7.46
N GLY A 108 -0.21 -14.31 8.44
CA GLY A 108 -1.09 -14.99 9.40
C GLY A 108 -1.82 -14.04 10.38
N ALA A 109 -1.46 -12.77 10.46
CA ALA A 109 -2.19 -11.76 11.23
C ALA A 109 -3.39 -11.19 10.44
N VAL A 110 -3.38 -11.27 9.12
CA VAL A 110 -4.51 -10.83 8.28
C VAL A 110 -5.79 -11.59 8.67
N ASP A 111 -5.72 -12.93 8.69
CA ASP A 111 -6.86 -13.78 9.05
C ASP A 111 -7.32 -13.59 10.50
N VAL A 112 -6.34 -13.48 11.44
CA VAL A 112 -6.64 -13.35 12.87
C VAL A 112 -7.34 -12.03 13.22
N ASN A 113 -7.11 -10.98 12.43
CA ASN A 113 -7.70 -9.66 12.65
C ASN A 113 -8.82 -9.33 11.66
N ASP A 114 -9.26 -10.28 10.85
CA ASP A 114 -10.24 -10.10 9.77
C ASP A 114 -9.91 -8.84 8.94
N ALA A 115 -8.63 -8.72 8.52
CA ALA A 115 -8.16 -7.53 7.86
C ALA A 115 -8.58 -7.50 6.37
N ASP A 116 -9.30 -6.46 5.97
CA ASP A 116 -9.74 -6.21 4.59
C ASP A 116 -8.58 -5.71 3.71
N ALA A 117 -7.63 -5.02 4.34
CA ALA A 117 -6.47 -4.48 3.65
C ALA A 117 -5.21 -4.52 4.53
N LEU A 118 -4.06 -4.58 3.87
CA LEU A 118 -2.73 -4.59 4.47
C LEU A 118 -1.90 -3.46 3.87
N LEU A 119 -1.40 -2.52 4.69
CA LEU A 119 -0.48 -1.48 4.26
C LEU A 119 0.93 -1.77 4.78
N VAL A 120 1.88 -2.00 3.88
CA VAL A 120 3.27 -2.34 4.23
C VAL A 120 4.24 -1.26 3.76
N GLY A 121 5.18 -0.89 4.63
CA GLY A 121 6.28 0.00 4.27
C GLY A 121 7.41 -0.72 3.54
N TRP A 122 7.95 -0.08 2.50
CA TRP A 122 9.12 -0.56 1.78
C TRP A 122 10.21 0.51 1.71
N ARG A 123 11.43 0.17 2.16
CA ARG A 123 12.56 1.11 2.18
C ARG A 123 13.36 1.21 0.88
N GLY A 124 13.15 0.32 -0.09
CA GLY A 124 13.90 0.33 -1.35
C GLY A 124 15.41 0.30 -1.13
N ARG A 125 16.01 -0.83 -0.80
CA ARG A 125 17.48 -0.91 -0.67
C ARG A 125 18.14 -1.00 -2.05
N PRO A 126 19.13 -0.13 -2.40
CA PRO A 126 19.70 -0.04 -3.74
C PRO A 126 20.78 -1.10 -4.06
N ARG A 127 20.94 -2.19 -3.30
CA ARG A 127 22.19 -2.96 -3.30
C ARG A 127 22.23 -4.30 -4.05
N ARG A 128 21.20 -4.75 -4.76
CA ARG A 128 21.35 -5.90 -5.69
C ARG A 128 20.46 -5.69 -6.91
N ARG A 129 21.05 -5.92 -8.10
CA ARG A 129 20.42 -5.71 -9.42
C ARG A 129 19.19 -6.59 -9.69
N ASP A 130 18.97 -7.64 -8.90
CA ASP A 130 18.02 -8.70 -9.21
C ASP A 130 16.91 -8.93 -8.18
N ILE A 131 16.84 -8.13 -7.08
CA ILE A 131 15.82 -8.29 -6.03
C ILE A 131 15.26 -6.91 -5.69
N ILE A 132 14.06 -6.60 -6.21
CA ILE A 132 13.52 -5.25 -6.15
C ILE A 132 12.69 -5.03 -4.92
N LEU A 133 11.75 -5.90 -4.64
CA LEU A 133 10.93 -5.84 -3.44
C LEU A 133 11.49 -6.72 -2.30
N GLY A 134 12.26 -7.76 -2.65
CA GLY A 134 12.82 -8.74 -1.71
C GLY A 134 11.83 -9.85 -1.35
N SER A 135 12.38 -10.98 -0.87
CA SER A 135 11.60 -12.18 -0.52
C SER A 135 10.47 -11.92 0.48
N PHE A 136 10.64 -10.92 1.34
CA PHE A 136 9.65 -10.48 2.31
C PHE A 136 8.37 -9.93 1.63
N LEU A 137 8.52 -8.93 0.73
CA LEU A 137 7.38 -8.34 0.04
C LEU A 137 6.80 -9.28 -1.02
N ASP A 138 7.63 -10.07 -1.70
CA ASP A 138 7.17 -11.08 -2.63
C ASP A 138 6.24 -12.09 -1.95
N ARG A 139 6.59 -12.51 -0.72
CA ARG A 139 5.74 -13.39 0.06
C ARG A 139 4.42 -12.73 0.44
N ILE A 140 4.46 -11.51 0.99
CA ILE A 140 3.24 -10.77 1.37
C ILE A 140 2.33 -10.59 0.16
N LEU A 141 2.85 -10.11 -0.98
CA LEU A 141 2.09 -9.92 -2.20
C LEU A 141 1.54 -11.22 -2.79
N GLY A 142 2.20 -12.36 -2.53
CA GLY A 142 1.79 -13.67 -3.01
C GLY A 142 0.77 -14.37 -2.13
N GLU A 143 0.87 -14.21 -0.82
CA GLU A 143 0.17 -15.04 0.15
C GLU A 143 -0.94 -14.31 0.91
N ALA A 144 -0.91 -12.95 1.02
CA ALA A 144 -1.94 -12.23 1.75
C ALA A 144 -3.32 -12.39 1.10
N PRO A 145 -4.37 -12.77 1.84
CA PRO A 145 -5.71 -12.98 1.29
C PRO A 145 -6.50 -11.69 1.06
N CYS A 146 -6.04 -10.55 1.55
CA CYS A 146 -6.69 -9.24 1.47
C CYS A 146 -6.06 -8.33 0.41
N ASP A 147 -6.61 -7.13 0.21
CA ASP A 147 -5.98 -6.08 -0.59
C ASP A 147 -4.63 -5.67 0.02
N VAL A 148 -3.60 -5.46 -0.79
CA VAL A 148 -2.27 -5.08 -0.31
C VAL A 148 -1.82 -3.78 -0.93
N PHE A 149 -1.39 -2.86 -0.07
CA PHE A 149 -0.75 -1.60 -0.40
C PHE A 149 0.71 -1.64 0.05
N VAL A 150 1.65 -1.40 -0.87
CA VAL A 150 3.08 -1.33 -0.56
C VAL A 150 3.57 0.10 -0.77
N LYS A 151 3.77 0.84 0.32
CA LYS A 151 4.27 2.22 0.26
C LYS A 151 5.79 2.24 0.28
N ARG A 152 6.40 2.85 -0.74
CA ARG A 152 7.84 3.16 -0.74
C ARG A 152 8.12 4.36 0.15
N ILE A 153 8.80 4.12 1.27
CA ILE A 153 9.13 5.16 2.24
C ILE A 153 10.47 5.78 1.85
N ARG A 154 10.45 6.98 1.26
CA ARG A 154 11.67 7.69 0.84
C ARG A 154 11.86 9.04 1.53
N THR A 155 10.91 9.93 1.40
CA THR A 155 11.00 11.34 1.82
C THR A 155 9.89 11.64 2.82
N PRO A 156 10.03 12.64 3.70
CA PRO A 156 8.92 13.13 4.52
C PRO A 156 7.71 13.43 3.64
N SER A 157 6.53 13.13 4.14
CA SER A 157 5.28 13.53 3.49
C SER A 157 5.32 15.03 3.26
N ARG A 158 5.18 15.43 2.00
CA ARG A 158 4.81 16.79 1.64
C ARG A 158 3.30 16.80 1.51
N ASP A 159 2.71 17.99 1.51
CA ASP A 159 1.33 18.12 1.07
C ASP A 159 1.16 17.42 -0.27
N ILE A 160 0.10 16.64 -0.41
CA ILE A 160 -0.21 15.90 -1.64
C ILE A 160 -1.19 16.75 -2.42
N ASP A 161 -0.71 17.43 -3.46
CA ASP A 161 -1.53 18.27 -4.36
C ASP A 161 -1.89 17.51 -5.65
N SER A 162 -1.09 16.50 -6.01
CA SER A 162 -1.23 15.78 -7.28
C SER A 162 -0.85 14.31 -7.17
N ILE A 163 -1.69 13.43 -7.73
CA ILE A 163 -1.51 11.97 -7.71
C ILE A 163 -1.48 11.44 -9.15
N LEU A 164 -0.40 10.77 -9.54
CA LEU A 164 -0.29 10.05 -10.80
C LEU A 164 -0.79 8.62 -10.65
N VAL A 165 -1.68 8.18 -11.56
CA VAL A 165 -2.13 6.80 -11.63
C VAL A 165 -1.93 6.26 -13.05
N PRO A 166 -0.87 5.47 -13.28
CA PRO A 166 -0.71 4.73 -14.53
C PRO A 166 -1.80 3.67 -14.69
N VAL A 167 -2.54 3.72 -15.79
CA VAL A 167 -3.69 2.85 -16.08
C VAL A 167 -3.35 1.88 -17.20
N ALA A 168 -3.36 0.59 -16.91
CA ALA A 168 -3.16 -0.48 -17.89
C ALA A 168 -4.31 -1.51 -17.89
N GLY A 169 -5.35 -1.25 -17.10
CA GLY A 169 -6.48 -2.16 -16.91
C GLY A 169 -6.29 -3.19 -15.80
N GLY A 170 -7.37 -3.93 -15.52
CA GLY A 170 -7.40 -5.01 -14.54
C GLY A 170 -7.65 -4.58 -13.09
N PRO A 171 -7.83 -5.58 -12.18
CA PRO A 171 -8.31 -5.35 -10.82
C PRO A 171 -7.31 -4.56 -9.94
N HIS A 172 -6.02 -4.74 -10.15
CA HIS A 172 -4.99 -4.02 -9.40
C HIS A 172 -4.98 -2.52 -9.76
N CYS A 173 -5.25 -2.21 -11.04
CA CYS A 173 -5.36 -0.85 -11.53
C CYS A 173 -6.62 -0.16 -10.99
N LYS A 174 -7.74 -0.90 -10.93
CA LYS A 174 -8.98 -0.41 -10.31
C LYS A 174 -8.74 -0.04 -8.85
N LEU A 175 -8.09 -0.92 -8.08
CA LEU A 175 -7.72 -0.65 -6.68
C LEU A 175 -6.79 0.57 -6.56
N ALA A 176 -5.89 0.79 -7.54
CA ALA A 176 -5.01 1.97 -7.56
C ALA A 176 -5.81 3.27 -7.72
N VAL A 177 -6.79 3.29 -8.61
CA VAL A 177 -7.68 4.46 -8.83
C VAL A 177 -8.56 4.71 -7.61
N GLU A 178 -9.15 3.67 -7.01
CA GLU A 178 -9.94 3.76 -5.78
C GLU A 178 -9.12 4.36 -4.63
N LEU A 179 -7.88 3.88 -4.45
CA LEU A 179 -6.97 4.43 -3.45
C LEU A 179 -6.57 5.88 -3.75
N ALA A 180 -6.33 6.22 -5.01
CA ALA A 180 -6.02 7.58 -5.42
C ALA A 180 -7.16 8.55 -5.11
N GLY A 181 -8.41 8.16 -5.40
CA GLY A 181 -9.59 8.93 -5.04
C GLY A 181 -9.72 9.12 -3.53
N THR A 182 -9.50 8.03 -2.76
CA THR A 182 -9.50 8.06 -1.30
C THR A 182 -8.51 9.09 -0.74
N ILE A 183 -7.25 9.05 -1.18
CA ILE A 183 -6.21 9.99 -0.71
C ILE A 183 -6.46 11.40 -1.23
N ALA A 184 -6.84 11.54 -2.50
CA ALA A 184 -7.14 12.84 -3.09
C ALA A 184 -8.24 13.60 -2.34
N ALA A 185 -9.28 12.90 -1.88
CA ALA A 185 -10.36 13.49 -1.09
C ALA A 185 -9.86 14.05 0.27
N GLN A 186 -8.88 13.39 0.92
CA GLN A 186 -8.32 13.88 2.18
C GLN A 186 -7.45 15.13 2.01
N HIS A 187 -6.78 15.25 0.86
CA HIS A 187 -5.81 16.34 0.60
C HIS A 187 -6.33 17.40 -0.36
N ASN A 188 -7.57 17.28 -0.88
CA ASN A 188 -8.08 18.12 -1.98
C ASN A 188 -7.14 18.10 -3.20
N ALA A 189 -6.54 16.96 -3.48
CA ALA A 189 -5.58 16.75 -4.54
C ALA A 189 -6.26 16.45 -5.89
N SER A 190 -5.54 16.70 -6.98
CA SER A 190 -5.93 16.26 -8.32
C SER A 190 -5.39 14.86 -8.64
N VAL A 191 -6.11 14.10 -9.47
CA VAL A 191 -5.66 12.78 -9.95
C VAL A 191 -5.40 12.84 -11.44
N HIS A 192 -4.20 12.42 -11.85
CA HIS A 192 -3.81 12.31 -13.25
C HIS A 192 -3.76 10.84 -13.67
N LEU A 193 -4.69 10.43 -14.54
CA LEU A 193 -4.71 9.09 -15.13
C LEU A 193 -3.84 9.07 -16.39
N LEU A 194 -2.83 8.21 -16.40
CA LEU A 194 -1.87 8.09 -17.50
C LEU A 194 -1.95 6.72 -18.17
N HIS A 195 -2.19 6.68 -19.47
CA HIS A 195 -2.01 5.49 -20.27
C HIS A 195 -0.83 5.66 -21.24
N VAL A 196 -0.06 4.60 -21.45
CA VAL A 196 1.08 4.63 -22.40
C VAL A 196 0.82 3.62 -23.50
N THR A 197 0.77 4.12 -24.75
CA THR A 197 0.64 3.31 -25.97
C THR A 197 1.96 3.22 -26.71
N HIS A 198 2.08 2.22 -27.59
CA HIS A 198 3.24 2.15 -28.51
C HIS A 198 3.26 3.36 -29.46
N PRO A 199 4.44 3.85 -29.92
CA PRO A 199 4.53 4.96 -30.86
C PRO A 199 3.76 4.73 -32.16
N ASP A 200 3.74 3.49 -32.66
CA ASP A 200 3.05 3.09 -33.90
C ASP A 200 1.59 2.69 -33.67
N ALA A 201 1.00 3.00 -32.50
CA ALA A 201 -0.39 2.70 -32.22
C ALA A 201 -1.32 3.40 -33.22
N ASP A 202 -2.23 2.65 -33.81
CA ASP A 202 -3.23 3.13 -34.76
C ASP A 202 -4.38 3.88 -34.06
N ASP A 203 -5.29 4.44 -34.84
CA ASP A 203 -6.40 5.24 -34.33
C ASP A 203 -7.32 4.39 -33.43
N SER A 204 -7.54 3.11 -33.75
CA SER A 204 -8.37 2.22 -32.94
C SER A 204 -7.75 1.98 -31.55
N THR A 205 -6.44 1.80 -31.48
CA THR A 205 -5.71 1.69 -30.21
C THR A 205 -5.79 2.98 -29.39
N GLN A 206 -5.82 4.15 -30.04
CA GLN A 206 -5.99 5.43 -29.34
C GLN A 206 -7.42 5.61 -28.82
N GLU A 207 -8.43 5.16 -29.57
CA GLU A 207 -9.84 5.15 -29.13
C GLU A 207 -10.01 4.21 -27.92
N ASP A 208 -9.43 3.01 -27.96
CA ASP A 208 -9.46 2.05 -26.84
C ASP A 208 -8.78 2.63 -25.59
N ALA A 209 -7.64 3.30 -25.76
CA ALA A 209 -6.92 3.97 -24.67
C ALA A 209 -7.77 5.09 -24.04
N SER A 210 -8.46 5.86 -24.88
CA SER A 210 -9.35 6.94 -24.42
C SER A 210 -10.56 6.38 -23.65
N ALA A 211 -11.18 5.32 -24.16
CA ALA A 211 -12.29 4.63 -23.50
C ALA A 211 -11.84 4.01 -22.16
N LEU A 212 -10.65 3.41 -22.11
CA LEU A 212 -10.07 2.88 -20.90
C LEU A 212 -9.93 3.98 -19.84
N LEU A 213 -9.29 5.09 -20.19
CA LEU A 213 -9.08 6.21 -19.26
C LEU A 213 -10.41 6.80 -18.77
N GLN A 214 -11.41 6.93 -19.65
CA GLN A 214 -12.74 7.38 -19.28
C GLN A 214 -13.41 6.46 -18.27
N ASN A 215 -13.34 5.14 -18.47
CA ASN A 215 -13.91 4.15 -17.57
C ASN A 215 -13.26 4.20 -16.17
N TYR A 216 -11.95 4.43 -16.10
CA TYR A 216 -11.23 4.56 -14.83
C TYR A 216 -11.41 5.94 -14.19
N GLY A 217 -11.70 6.98 -14.96
CA GLY A 217 -11.96 8.33 -14.45
C GLY A 217 -13.38 8.52 -13.89
N SER A 218 -14.36 7.74 -14.34
CA SER A 218 -15.75 7.87 -13.90
C SER A 218 -15.93 7.80 -12.37
N PRO A 219 -15.34 6.82 -11.64
CA PRO A 219 -15.47 6.77 -10.19
C PRO A 219 -14.89 7.99 -9.46
N LEU A 220 -13.85 8.61 -10.01
CA LEU A 220 -13.26 9.82 -9.44
C LEU A 220 -14.21 11.02 -9.56
N SER A 221 -14.91 11.11 -10.69
CA SER A 221 -15.93 12.15 -10.90
C SER A 221 -17.10 11.99 -9.95
N ASP A 222 -17.52 10.76 -9.67
CA ASP A 222 -18.59 10.45 -8.70
C ASP A 222 -18.19 10.84 -7.25
N MET A 223 -16.89 10.92 -6.97
CA MET A 223 -16.32 11.37 -5.69
C MET A 223 -16.03 12.89 -5.66
N ASP A 224 -16.39 13.66 -6.71
CA ASP A 224 -16.04 15.08 -6.88
C ASP A 224 -14.53 15.36 -6.88
N ILE A 225 -13.74 14.39 -7.35
CA ILE A 225 -12.28 14.52 -7.47
C ILE A 225 -11.94 15.10 -8.85
N LYS A 226 -11.11 16.15 -8.85
CA LYS A 226 -10.55 16.71 -10.10
C LYS A 226 -9.65 15.65 -10.76
N ALA A 227 -10.08 15.09 -11.88
CA ALA A 227 -9.32 14.10 -12.63
C ALA A 227 -8.96 14.61 -14.02
N GLU A 228 -7.72 14.38 -14.43
CA GLU A 228 -7.20 14.63 -15.77
C GLU A 228 -6.71 13.30 -16.36
N SER A 229 -6.78 13.17 -17.69
CA SER A 229 -6.36 11.94 -18.38
C SER A 229 -5.46 12.25 -19.55
N THR A 230 -4.36 11.49 -19.68
CA THR A 230 -3.41 11.64 -20.79
C THR A 230 -2.99 10.30 -21.35
N THR A 231 -2.89 10.21 -22.69
CA THR A 231 -2.23 9.10 -23.38
C THR A 231 -0.90 9.54 -23.89
N LEU A 232 0.20 8.88 -23.46
CA LEU A 232 1.54 9.08 -23.98
C LEU A 232 1.90 7.99 -24.98
N ARG A 233 2.75 8.32 -25.96
CA ARG A 233 3.31 7.35 -26.91
C ARG A 233 4.78 7.08 -26.54
N SER A 234 5.09 5.82 -26.19
CA SER A 234 6.46 5.42 -25.86
C SER A 234 6.67 3.93 -26.07
N ASP A 235 7.82 3.54 -26.58
CA ASP A 235 8.31 2.16 -26.62
C ASP A 235 8.86 1.71 -25.25
N HIS A 236 9.12 2.67 -24.33
CA HIS A 236 9.63 2.43 -22.98
C HIS A 236 8.59 2.84 -21.90
N VAL A 237 7.54 2.04 -21.74
CA VAL A 237 6.42 2.33 -20.82
C VAL A 237 6.88 2.72 -19.41
N ALA A 238 7.78 1.93 -18.80
CA ALA A 238 8.27 2.22 -17.45
C ALA A 238 9.06 3.54 -17.38
N GLY A 239 9.83 3.87 -18.42
CA GLY A 239 10.56 5.13 -18.54
C GLY A 239 9.61 6.31 -18.60
N ALA A 240 8.64 6.28 -19.53
CA ALA A 240 7.64 7.34 -19.70
C ALA A 240 6.85 7.62 -18.40
N ILE A 241 6.43 6.57 -17.70
CA ILE A 241 5.78 6.74 -16.40
C ILE A 241 6.74 7.33 -15.36
N THR A 242 8.01 6.86 -15.32
CA THR A 242 9.00 7.36 -14.36
C THR A 242 9.28 8.85 -14.55
N ASP A 243 9.40 9.29 -15.80
CA ASP A 243 9.62 10.71 -16.14
C ASP A 243 8.43 11.56 -15.65
N GLU A 244 7.20 11.08 -15.84
CA GLU A 244 5.99 11.77 -15.40
C GLU A 244 5.89 11.87 -13.87
N THR A 245 6.47 10.93 -13.12
CA THR A 245 6.47 11.00 -11.64
C THR A 245 7.16 12.25 -11.08
N THR A 246 7.95 12.97 -11.88
CA THR A 246 8.59 14.23 -11.46
C THR A 246 7.61 15.38 -11.30
N ASN A 247 6.44 15.28 -11.93
CA ASN A 247 5.39 16.31 -11.95
C ASN A 247 4.33 16.08 -10.87
N HIS A 248 4.47 15.01 -10.06
CA HIS A 248 3.47 14.59 -9.08
C HIS A 248 4.07 14.29 -7.72
N ASP A 249 3.28 14.45 -6.66
CA ASP A 249 3.71 14.21 -5.27
C ASP A 249 3.64 12.74 -4.89
N LEU A 250 2.64 12.04 -5.44
CA LEU A 250 2.38 10.64 -5.20
C LEU A 250 2.10 9.90 -6.52
N THR A 251 2.63 8.69 -6.66
CA THR A 251 2.28 7.78 -7.77
C THR A 251 1.69 6.50 -7.20
N ILE A 252 0.48 6.13 -7.65
CA ILE A 252 -0.19 4.90 -7.22
C ILE A 252 -0.40 4.01 -8.44
N LEU A 253 0.13 2.80 -8.41
CA LEU A 253 0.04 1.90 -9.56
C LEU A 253 -0.23 0.44 -9.18
N GLY A 254 -0.99 -0.25 -10.04
CA GLY A 254 -1.28 -1.66 -9.87
C GLY A 254 -0.05 -2.54 -10.02
N ALA A 255 0.13 -3.49 -9.13
CA ALA A 255 1.10 -4.56 -9.25
C ALA A 255 0.61 -5.53 -10.36
N THR A 256 1.07 -5.33 -11.58
CA THR A 256 0.66 -6.19 -12.71
C THR A 256 1.32 -7.55 -12.59
N ARG A 257 0.55 -8.63 -12.47
CA ARG A 257 1.09 -9.99 -12.66
C ARG A 257 1.32 -10.23 -14.15
N ASN A 258 2.52 -10.64 -14.52
CA ASN A 258 2.70 -11.32 -15.80
C ASN A 258 2.32 -12.79 -15.59
N PRO A 259 1.18 -13.28 -16.15
CA PRO A 259 0.71 -14.64 -15.94
C PRO A 259 1.69 -15.71 -16.45
N PHE A 260 2.65 -15.34 -17.30
CA PHE A 260 3.65 -16.24 -17.87
C PHE A 260 4.93 -16.35 -17.01
N LEU A 261 5.13 -15.51 -16.01
CA LEU A 261 6.31 -15.54 -15.14
C LEU A 261 5.93 -16.05 -13.75
N LYS A 262 5.95 -17.35 -13.54
CA LYS A 262 5.64 -18.05 -12.25
C LYS A 262 6.47 -17.56 -11.05
N ARG A 263 7.40 -16.63 -11.21
CA ARG A 263 8.36 -16.19 -10.17
C ARG A 263 8.36 -14.68 -9.87
N LYS A 264 7.65 -13.84 -10.64
CA LYS A 264 7.59 -12.40 -10.39
C LYS A 264 6.15 -11.98 -10.10
N LEU A 265 5.89 -11.59 -8.87
CA LEU A 265 4.58 -11.12 -8.40
C LEU A 265 4.29 -9.67 -8.81
N VAL A 266 5.32 -8.91 -9.15
CA VAL A 266 5.22 -7.53 -9.62
C VAL A 266 5.71 -7.45 -11.06
N GLY A 267 4.93 -6.80 -11.92
CA GLY A 267 5.27 -6.62 -13.33
C GLY A 267 6.48 -5.71 -13.52
N SER A 268 7.16 -5.86 -14.66
CA SER A 268 8.37 -5.09 -14.99
C SER A 268 8.17 -3.57 -14.96
N VAL A 269 6.98 -3.08 -15.31
CA VAL A 269 6.63 -1.66 -15.28
C VAL A 269 6.54 -1.17 -13.84
N ALA A 270 5.73 -1.83 -13.00
CA ALA A 270 5.58 -1.46 -11.59
C ALA A 270 6.92 -1.56 -10.83
N GLU A 271 7.73 -2.54 -11.18
CA GLU A 271 9.10 -2.71 -10.70
C GLU A 271 9.99 -1.52 -11.09
N GLY A 272 10.02 -1.17 -12.36
CA GLY A 272 10.83 -0.07 -12.89
C GLY A 272 10.44 1.28 -12.28
N VAL A 273 9.16 1.60 -12.28
CA VAL A 273 8.61 2.82 -11.67
C VAL A 273 8.86 2.85 -10.18
N GLY A 274 8.55 1.76 -9.46
CA GLY A 274 8.77 1.65 -8.01
C GLY A 274 10.23 1.90 -7.60
N ARG A 275 11.19 1.58 -8.46
CA ARG A 275 12.61 1.82 -8.24
C ARG A 275 13.03 3.25 -8.53
N ALA A 276 12.61 3.80 -9.68
CA ALA A 276 13.17 5.01 -10.27
C ALA A 276 12.32 6.26 -10.07
N ALA A 277 11.04 6.14 -9.70
CA ALA A 277 10.14 7.27 -9.51
C ALA A 277 10.73 8.36 -8.60
N ALA A 278 10.53 9.62 -8.97
CA ALA A 278 10.91 10.77 -8.18
C ALA A 278 9.94 11.01 -7.00
N SER A 279 8.65 10.79 -7.23
CA SER A 279 7.59 10.91 -6.21
C SER A 279 7.58 9.75 -5.20
N SER A 280 6.78 9.88 -4.15
CA SER A 280 6.36 8.74 -3.32
C SER A 280 5.60 7.73 -4.17
N VAL A 281 5.72 6.42 -3.85
CA VAL A 281 5.07 5.36 -4.64
C VAL A 281 4.28 4.45 -3.74
N ILE A 282 3.05 4.10 -4.15
CA ILE A 282 2.27 3.03 -3.58
C ILE A 282 1.96 2.01 -4.70
N LEU A 283 2.34 0.76 -4.48
CA LEU A 283 1.91 -0.36 -5.31
C LEU A 283 0.65 -0.98 -4.72
N THR A 284 -0.33 -1.30 -5.55
CA THR A 284 -1.59 -1.93 -5.11
C THR A 284 -1.73 -3.33 -5.69
N ARG A 285 -2.14 -4.29 -4.85
CA ARG A 285 -2.49 -5.64 -5.26
C ARG A 285 -3.86 -5.99 -4.70
N LYS A 286 -4.82 -6.21 -5.59
CA LYS A 286 -6.18 -6.65 -5.24
C LYS A 286 -6.14 -8.06 -4.65
N ALA A 287 -6.92 -8.32 -3.62
CA ALA A 287 -7.12 -9.66 -3.07
C ALA A 287 -7.37 -10.70 -4.18
N PRO A 288 -6.91 -11.94 -4.02
CA PRO A 288 -7.33 -13.02 -4.91
C PRO A 288 -8.86 -13.10 -4.94
N ILE A 289 -9.43 -13.30 -6.11
CA ILE A 289 -10.85 -13.64 -6.21
C ILE A 289 -10.89 -15.14 -5.97
N ASP A 290 -11.61 -15.59 -4.96
CA ASP A 290 -11.91 -17.01 -4.79
C ASP A 290 -12.76 -17.44 -5.99
N GLU A 291 -12.16 -18.21 -6.92
CA GLU A 291 -12.88 -18.75 -8.08
C GLU A 291 -13.85 -19.89 -7.70
N ASP A 292 -13.93 -20.23 -6.41
CA ASP A 292 -14.74 -21.34 -5.87
C ASP A 292 -15.89 -20.89 -4.95
N ALA A 293 -16.38 -19.64 -5.04
CA ALA A 293 -17.54 -19.19 -4.26
C ALA A 293 -18.82 -19.11 -5.10
#